data_827ef6820a9a055997eccb5585c3fb30
#
_entry.id   827ef6820a9a055997eccb5585c3fb30
#
_cell.length_a   1.000
_cell.length_b   1.000
_cell.length_c   1.000
_cell.angle_alpha   90.00
_cell.angle_beta   90.00
_cell.angle_gamma   90.00
#
_symmetry.space_group_name_H-M   'P 1'
#
loop_
_entity.id
_entity.type
_entity.pdbx_description
1 polymer ?
#
loop_
_entity_poly.entity_id
_entity_poly.type
_entity_poly.pdbx_seq_one_letter_code
_entity_poly.pdbx_strand_id
1 'polypeptide(L)'
;MITKVFISHSEEDEPLAQEVAEALWRIGLESFVAIYRRARGVAPGDRARFGIRHSDCVIAILTLDGVVSPRVNQEIGFACGIDQLVIPLLETGAEIPVMIRHLKPISFSRETYSDALGELILNIRDLTDLEWLKVKCPLCGEEMTQYLPPPELVERAVLSGTGLDTICTYCESALTLDPRTFKPEP
;
A
#
# COMPACT_ATOMS: atom_id res chain seq x y z
N MET A 1 3.88 13.90 8.58
CA MET A 1 4.31 12.46 8.67
C MET A 1 3.10 11.62 8.31
N ILE A 2 3.21 10.68 7.35
CA ILE A 2 2.13 9.76 7.00
C ILE A 2 2.13 8.64 8.02
N THR A 3 1.00 8.42 8.70
CA THR A 3 0.80 7.34 9.68
C THR A 3 -0.38 6.46 9.31
N LYS A 4 -1.33 7.02 8.55
CA LYS A 4 -2.56 6.36 8.18
C LYS A 4 -2.92 6.62 6.72
N VAL A 5 -3.29 5.58 6.02
CA VAL A 5 -3.55 5.59 4.58
C VAL A 5 -4.96 5.10 4.30
N PHE A 6 -5.69 5.81 3.44
CA PHE A 6 -6.95 5.32 2.88
C PHE A 6 -6.68 4.61 1.56
N ILE A 7 -7.21 3.40 1.38
CA ILE A 7 -7.08 2.63 0.14
C ILE A 7 -8.43 2.66 -0.59
N SER A 8 -8.46 3.40 -1.70
CA SER A 8 -9.61 3.48 -2.60
C SER A 8 -9.49 2.42 -3.68
N HIS A 9 -10.51 1.59 -3.84
CA HIS A 9 -10.52 0.48 -4.80
C HIS A 9 -11.95 0.12 -5.24
N SER A 10 -12.12 -0.59 -6.35
CA SER A 10 -13.38 -1.21 -6.75
C SER A 10 -13.67 -2.48 -5.91
N GLU A 11 -14.86 -3.05 -6.01
CA GLU A 11 -15.18 -4.32 -5.32
C GLU A 11 -14.35 -5.46 -5.89
N GLU A 12 -14.07 -5.44 -7.18
CA GLU A 12 -13.27 -6.41 -7.92
C GLU A 12 -11.79 -6.39 -7.51
N ASP A 13 -11.32 -5.23 -7.01
CA ASP A 13 -9.93 -4.99 -6.64
C ASP A 13 -9.65 -5.23 -5.14
N GLU A 14 -10.62 -5.76 -4.38
CA GLU A 14 -10.43 -6.05 -2.95
C GLU A 14 -9.16 -6.88 -2.67
N PRO A 15 -8.80 -7.92 -3.45
CA PRO A 15 -7.56 -8.66 -3.24
C PRO A 15 -6.30 -7.79 -3.36
N LEU A 16 -6.23 -6.91 -4.36
CA LEU A 16 -5.11 -5.98 -4.54
C LEU A 16 -5.02 -4.98 -3.39
N ALA A 17 -6.17 -4.48 -2.91
CA ALA A 17 -6.24 -3.59 -1.76
C ALA A 17 -5.74 -4.23 -0.47
N GLN A 18 -6.01 -5.53 -0.27
CA GLN A 18 -5.49 -6.28 0.87
C GLN A 18 -3.97 -6.43 0.80
N GLU A 19 -3.40 -6.70 -0.38
CA GLU A 19 -1.95 -6.75 -0.56
C GLU A 19 -1.27 -5.41 -0.26
N VAL A 20 -1.86 -4.28 -0.69
CA VAL A 20 -1.40 -2.94 -0.31
C VAL A 20 -1.48 -2.76 1.20
N ALA A 21 -2.61 -3.11 1.83
CA ALA A 21 -2.78 -2.97 3.27
C ALA A 21 -1.75 -3.79 4.06
N GLU A 22 -1.46 -5.02 3.64
CA GLU A 22 -0.42 -5.85 4.24
C GLU A 22 0.99 -5.25 4.05
N ALA A 23 1.29 -4.72 2.87
CA ALA A 23 2.58 -4.08 2.59
C ALA A 23 2.78 -2.84 3.48
N LEU A 24 1.76 -1.99 3.62
CA LEU A 24 1.77 -0.82 4.49
C LEU A 24 1.92 -1.20 5.97
N TRP A 25 1.20 -2.24 6.41
CA TRP A 25 1.30 -2.72 7.78
C TRP A 25 2.73 -3.17 8.12
N ARG A 26 3.46 -3.82 7.20
CA ARG A 26 4.87 -4.23 7.40
C ARG A 26 5.78 -3.05 7.68
N ILE A 27 5.54 -1.90 7.07
CA ILE A 27 6.30 -0.68 7.34
C ILE A 27 5.69 0.19 8.45
N GLY A 28 4.77 -0.37 9.24
CA GLY A 28 4.23 0.27 10.44
C GLY A 28 3.11 1.28 10.20
N LEU A 29 2.55 1.34 8.99
CA LEU A 29 1.44 2.23 8.66
C LEU A 29 0.08 1.57 8.89
N GLU A 30 -0.87 2.35 9.38
CA GLU A 30 -2.27 1.94 9.43
C GLU A 30 -2.93 2.18 8.08
N SER A 31 -3.76 1.23 7.66
CA SER A 31 -4.57 1.40 6.46
C SER A 31 -6.07 1.31 6.76
N PHE A 32 -6.83 2.15 6.10
CA PHE A 32 -8.28 2.08 6.05
C PHE A 32 -8.66 1.58 4.65
N VAL A 33 -9.00 0.31 4.56
CA VAL A 33 -9.55 -0.29 3.34
C VAL A 33 -11.05 0.00 3.33
N ALA A 34 -11.56 0.57 2.24
CA ALA A 34 -12.98 0.85 2.09
C ALA A 34 -13.77 -0.47 2.06
N ILE A 35 -14.34 -0.87 3.20
CA ILE A 35 -15.13 -2.10 3.31
C ILE A 35 -16.53 -1.82 2.78
N TYR A 36 -16.94 -2.52 1.73
CA TYR A 36 -18.23 -2.38 1.06
C TYR A 36 -19.41 -3.01 1.81
N ARG A 37 -19.15 -3.72 2.90
CA ARG A 37 -20.21 -4.31 3.72
C ARG A 37 -21.04 -3.22 4.40
N ARG A 38 -22.36 -3.33 4.26
CA ARG A 38 -23.33 -2.43 4.92
C ARG A 38 -23.10 -2.49 6.44
N ALA A 39 -22.55 -1.45 7.02
CA ALA A 39 -22.60 -1.26 8.45
C ALA A 39 -23.99 -0.69 8.83
N ARG A 40 -24.64 -1.23 9.85
CA ARG A 40 -25.91 -0.69 10.32
C ARG A 40 -25.71 0.76 10.77
N GLY A 41 -26.51 1.66 10.23
CA GLY A 41 -26.58 3.06 10.68
C GLY A 41 -25.62 4.05 10.05
N VAL A 42 -24.68 3.63 9.17
CA VAL A 42 -23.74 4.54 8.47
C VAL A 42 -23.76 4.28 6.98
N ALA A 43 -24.03 5.31 6.18
CA ALA A 43 -23.97 5.20 4.74
C ALA A 43 -22.53 4.92 4.26
N PRO A 44 -22.34 4.08 3.22
CA PRO A 44 -21.01 3.78 2.69
C PRO A 44 -20.20 5.02 2.33
N GLY A 45 -20.84 6.03 1.72
CA GLY A 45 -20.18 7.29 1.38
C GLY A 45 -19.74 8.12 2.59
N ASP A 46 -20.46 8.04 3.71
CA ASP A 46 -20.05 8.72 4.96
C ASP A 46 -18.84 8.04 5.59
N ARG A 47 -18.77 6.71 5.50
CA ARG A 47 -17.61 5.95 5.98
C ARG A 47 -16.36 6.26 5.15
N ALA A 48 -16.49 6.31 3.82
CA ALA A 48 -15.39 6.67 2.93
C ALA A 48 -14.89 8.10 3.23
N ARG A 49 -15.81 9.07 3.33
CA ARG A 49 -15.45 10.46 3.69
C ARG A 49 -14.77 10.55 5.05
N PHE A 50 -15.26 9.80 6.04
CA PHE A 50 -14.60 9.73 7.35
C PHE A 50 -13.20 9.13 7.23
N GLY A 51 -13.05 7.98 6.55
CA GLY A 51 -11.76 7.33 6.34
C GLY A 51 -10.75 8.23 5.65
N ILE A 52 -11.15 8.91 4.57
CA ILE A 52 -10.28 9.84 3.82
C ILE A 52 -9.85 11.01 4.71
N ARG A 53 -10.78 11.64 5.43
CA ARG A 53 -10.46 12.77 6.33
C ARG A 53 -9.53 12.41 7.49
N HIS A 54 -9.55 11.18 7.93
CA HIS A 54 -8.73 10.69 9.05
C HIS A 54 -7.51 9.88 8.57
N SER A 55 -7.17 9.99 7.31
CA SER A 55 -5.96 9.45 6.71
C SER A 55 -5.06 10.60 6.24
N ASP A 56 -3.77 10.35 6.18
CA ASP A 56 -2.79 11.33 5.75
C ASP A 56 -2.65 11.37 4.22
N CYS A 57 -2.96 10.25 3.56
CA CYS A 57 -3.00 10.17 2.10
C CYS A 57 -4.01 9.10 1.63
N VAL A 58 -4.30 9.13 0.34
CA VAL A 58 -5.14 8.16 -0.36
C VAL A 58 -4.30 7.42 -1.39
N ILE A 59 -4.31 6.09 -1.34
CA ILE A 59 -3.82 5.24 -2.43
C ILE A 59 -5.03 4.86 -3.27
N ALA A 60 -5.03 5.21 -4.55
CA ALA A 60 -6.10 4.89 -5.48
C ALA A 60 -5.67 3.74 -6.41
N ILE A 61 -6.32 2.58 -6.28
CA ILE A 61 -6.10 1.43 -7.17
C ILE A 61 -6.97 1.62 -8.40
N LEU A 62 -6.33 1.86 -9.52
CA LEU A 62 -6.93 2.24 -10.80
C LEU A 62 -6.70 1.13 -11.83
N THR A 63 -7.40 0.02 -11.65
CA THR A 63 -7.50 -1.05 -12.65
C THR A 63 -8.49 -0.64 -13.74
N LEU A 64 -8.69 -1.49 -14.75
CA LEU A 64 -9.73 -1.29 -15.74
C LEU A 64 -11.14 -1.17 -15.11
N ASP A 65 -11.38 -1.89 -14.01
CA ASP A 65 -12.62 -1.80 -13.22
C ASP A 65 -12.59 -0.60 -12.27
N GLY A 66 -11.46 -0.30 -11.68
CA GLY A 66 -11.26 0.80 -10.75
C GLY A 66 -11.53 2.17 -11.38
N VAL A 67 -11.03 2.43 -12.59
CA VAL A 67 -11.19 3.72 -13.26
C VAL A 67 -12.62 4.03 -13.67
N VAL A 68 -13.44 3.01 -13.93
CA VAL A 68 -14.87 3.16 -14.25
C VAL A 68 -15.77 3.13 -13.02
N SER A 69 -15.23 2.79 -11.86
CA SER A 69 -15.99 2.73 -10.61
C SER A 69 -16.45 4.13 -10.18
N PRO A 70 -17.77 4.39 -10.08
CA PRO A 70 -18.27 5.69 -9.64
C PRO A 70 -17.79 6.03 -8.21
N ARG A 71 -17.62 5.02 -7.37
CA ARG A 71 -17.18 5.18 -6.00
C ARG A 71 -15.72 5.63 -5.93
N VAL A 72 -14.83 4.94 -6.62
CA VAL A 72 -13.40 5.31 -6.69
C VAL A 72 -13.25 6.75 -7.18
N ASN A 73 -14.00 7.12 -8.23
CA ASN A 73 -13.99 8.49 -8.75
C ASN A 73 -14.55 9.52 -7.75
N GLN A 74 -15.57 9.18 -6.96
CA GLN A 74 -16.09 10.04 -5.90
C GLN A 74 -15.08 10.19 -4.74
N GLU A 75 -14.42 9.11 -4.34
CA GLU A 75 -13.41 9.13 -3.28
C GLU A 75 -12.19 9.96 -3.69
N ILE A 76 -11.69 9.80 -4.92
CA ILE A 76 -10.64 10.65 -5.49
C ILE A 76 -11.08 12.11 -5.54
N GLY A 77 -12.30 12.37 -6.05
CA GLY A 77 -12.84 13.72 -6.12
C GLY A 77 -12.95 14.38 -4.76
N PHE A 78 -13.36 13.63 -3.74
CA PHE A 78 -13.43 14.13 -2.37
C PHE A 78 -12.04 14.40 -1.80
N ALA A 79 -11.07 13.48 -2.00
CA ALA A 79 -9.69 13.65 -1.55
C ALA A 79 -9.05 14.91 -2.16
N CYS A 80 -9.19 15.10 -3.48
CA CYS A 80 -8.72 16.31 -4.16
C CYS A 80 -9.41 17.58 -3.64
N GLY A 81 -10.72 17.51 -3.34
CA GLY A 81 -11.48 18.66 -2.83
C GLY A 81 -11.09 19.12 -1.42
N ILE A 82 -10.35 18.30 -0.67
CA ILE A 82 -9.81 18.64 0.65
C ILE A 82 -8.28 18.71 0.66
N ASP A 83 -7.66 18.83 -0.51
CA ASP A 83 -6.20 18.90 -0.70
C ASP A 83 -5.44 17.70 -0.11
N GLN A 84 -6.05 16.52 -0.11
CA GLN A 84 -5.44 15.30 0.35
C GLN A 84 -4.43 14.77 -0.67
N LEU A 85 -3.26 14.32 -0.22
CA LEU A 85 -2.30 13.63 -1.08
C LEU A 85 -2.93 12.36 -1.67
N VAL A 86 -2.86 12.21 -3.00
CA VAL A 86 -3.32 11.01 -3.72
C VAL A 86 -2.14 10.35 -4.44
N ILE A 87 -1.96 9.06 -4.21
CA ILE A 87 -0.94 8.23 -4.88
C ILE A 87 -1.69 7.23 -5.77
N PRO A 88 -1.68 7.41 -7.09
CA PRO A 88 -2.38 6.51 -8.01
C PRO A 88 -1.52 5.29 -8.35
N LEU A 89 -2.08 4.09 -8.19
CA LEU A 89 -1.60 2.83 -8.74
C LEU A 89 -2.41 2.53 -10.00
N LEU A 90 -1.81 2.60 -11.19
CA LEU A 90 -2.49 2.53 -12.47
C LEU A 90 -2.16 1.23 -13.21
N GLU A 91 -3.17 0.41 -13.49
CA GLU A 91 -3.03 -0.77 -14.33
C GLU A 91 -2.76 -0.38 -15.79
N THR A 92 -1.86 -1.11 -16.44
CA THR A 92 -1.53 -0.91 -17.86
C THR A 92 -2.80 -1.06 -18.71
N GLY A 93 -3.08 -0.05 -19.52
CA GLY A 93 -4.27 0.00 -20.37
C GLY A 93 -5.46 0.74 -19.74
N ALA A 94 -5.42 1.07 -18.45
CA ALA A 94 -6.41 1.93 -17.82
C ALA A 94 -6.07 3.41 -18.04
N GLU A 95 -7.09 4.26 -18.12
CA GLU A 95 -6.92 5.71 -18.25
C GLU A 95 -7.04 6.40 -16.90
N ILE A 96 -6.03 7.20 -16.55
CA ILE A 96 -6.03 7.95 -15.29
C ILE A 96 -7.20 8.94 -15.25
N PRO A 97 -7.99 9.02 -14.15
CA PRO A 97 -9.09 9.97 -14.01
C PRO A 97 -8.64 11.43 -14.21
N VAL A 98 -9.49 12.23 -14.87
CA VAL A 98 -9.18 13.62 -15.26
C VAL A 98 -8.71 14.46 -14.07
N MET A 99 -9.31 14.31 -12.90
CA MET A 99 -8.98 15.10 -11.71
C MET A 99 -7.55 14.93 -11.22
N ILE A 100 -6.97 13.77 -11.45
CA ILE A 100 -5.60 13.42 -11.01
C ILE A 100 -4.64 13.18 -12.17
N ARG A 101 -5.01 13.59 -13.39
CA ARG A 101 -4.19 13.41 -14.61
C ARG A 101 -2.82 14.09 -14.51
N HIS A 102 -2.68 15.10 -13.68
CA HIS A 102 -1.42 15.79 -13.43
C HIS A 102 -0.47 15.02 -12.53
N LEU A 103 -0.94 13.99 -11.84
CA LEU A 103 -0.12 13.15 -10.99
C LEU A 103 0.61 12.08 -11.83
N LYS A 104 1.81 11.72 -11.39
CA LYS A 104 2.56 10.61 -11.97
C LYS A 104 2.11 9.31 -11.27
N PRO A 105 1.45 8.36 -11.98
CA PRO A 105 1.04 7.12 -11.38
C PRO A 105 2.20 6.14 -11.26
N ILE A 106 2.11 5.25 -10.27
CA ILE A 106 2.87 4.01 -10.24
C ILE A 106 2.14 3.03 -11.16
N SER A 107 2.77 2.66 -12.27
CA SER A 107 2.15 1.79 -13.28
C SER A 107 2.40 0.33 -12.97
N PHE A 108 1.40 -0.54 -13.21
CA PHE A 108 1.53 -1.98 -13.02
C PHE A 108 0.76 -2.79 -14.08
N SER A 109 1.18 -4.03 -14.28
CA SER A 109 0.35 -5.11 -14.82
C SER A 109 0.06 -6.12 -13.72
N ARG A 110 -0.83 -7.08 -13.96
CA ARG A 110 -1.08 -8.15 -12.97
C ARG A 110 0.19 -8.93 -12.62
N GLU A 111 1.11 -9.08 -13.58
CA GLU A 111 2.39 -9.78 -13.41
C GLU A 111 3.43 -8.94 -12.66
N THR A 112 3.38 -7.61 -12.79
CA THR A 112 4.33 -6.67 -12.18
C THR A 112 3.78 -5.96 -10.94
N TYR A 113 2.67 -6.44 -10.38
CA TYR A 113 2.03 -5.78 -9.23
C TYR A 113 2.93 -5.74 -8.00
N SER A 114 3.71 -6.80 -7.78
CA SER A 114 4.70 -6.83 -6.69
C SER A 114 5.78 -5.75 -6.82
N ASP A 115 6.21 -5.44 -8.05
CA ASP A 115 7.18 -4.36 -8.30
C ASP A 115 6.56 -2.99 -7.99
N ALA A 116 5.31 -2.79 -8.37
CA ALA A 116 4.57 -1.56 -8.04
C ALA A 116 4.35 -1.37 -6.54
N LEU A 117 4.12 -2.45 -5.79
CA LEU A 117 4.08 -2.40 -4.32
C LEU A 117 5.43 -1.98 -3.74
N GLY A 118 6.54 -2.48 -4.30
CA GLY A 118 7.88 -2.07 -3.91
C GLY A 118 8.12 -0.57 -4.18
N GLU A 119 7.74 -0.07 -5.37
CA GLU A 119 7.83 1.36 -5.70
C GLU A 119 6.96 2.21 -4.77
N LEU A 120 5.74 1.75 -4.45
CA LEU A 120 4.85 2.42 -3.49
C LEU A 120 5.50 2.54 -2.10
N ILE A 121 6.09 1.46 -1.59
CA ILE A 121 6.78 1.44 -0.29
C ILE A 121 7.94 2.43 -0.29
N LEU A 122 8.77 2.44 -1.34
CA LEU A 122 9.89 3.38 -1.48
C LEU A 122 9.40 4.83 -1.46
N ASN A 123 8.37 5.16 -2.27
CA ASN A 123 7.80 6.51 -2.29
C ASN A 123 7.25 6.95 -0.93
N ILE A 124 6.59 6.05 -0.20
CA ILE A 124 6.07 6.35 1.13
C ILE A 124 7.21 6.54 2.14
N ARG A 125 8.27 5.75 2.05
CA ARG A 125 9.47 5.91 2.89
C ARG A 125 10.10 7.28 2.70
N ASP A 126 10.28 7.71 1.44
CA ASP A 126 10.84 9.02 1.10
C ASP A 126 9.99 10.18 1.65
N LEU A 127 8.66 9.97 1.74
CA LEU A 127 7.73 10.98 2.27
C LEU A 127 7.65 10.99 3.80
N THR A 128 8.10 9.95 4.49
CA THR A 128 7.79 9.75 5.91
C THR A 128 8.97 9.57 6.83
N ASP A 129 10.18 9.44 6.30
CA ASP A 129 11.39 9.09 7.08
C ASP A 129 11.18 7.86 7.98
N LEU A 130 10.47 6.84 7.47
CA LEU A 130 10.19 5.63 8.23
C LEU A 130 11.47 4.82 8.46
N GLU A 131 11.70 4.47 9.74
CA GLU A 131 12.90 3.74 10.17
C GLU A 131 12.61 2.28 10.58
N TRP A 132 11.33 1.92 10.73
CA TRP A 132 10.92 0.65 11.33
C TRP A 132 10.14 -0.23 10.36
N LEU A 133 10.36 -1.55 10.50
CA LEU A 133 9.71 -2.61 9.74
C LEU A 133 9.08 -3.62 10.70
N LYS A 134 7.84 -4.00 10.45
CA LYS A 134 7.18 -5.12 11.13
C LYS A 134 7.29 -6.39 10.31
N VAL A 135 7.77 -7.45 10.93
CA VAL A 135 7.88 -8.77 10.31
C VAL A 135 7.15 -9.79 11.15
N LYS A 136 6.24 -10.53 10.53
CA LYS A 136 5.63 -11.70 11.15
C LYS A 136 6.42 -12.94 10.78
N CYS A 137 7.02 -13.59 11.78
CA CYS A 137 7.81 -14.79 11.54
C CYS A 137 6.92 -15.94 11.03
N PRO A 138 7.22 -16.56 9.88
CA PRO A 138 6.43 -17.68 9.36
C PRO A 138 6.59 -18.96 10.17
N LEU A 139 7.65 -19.07 10.99
CA LEU A 139 7.96 -20.28 11.76
C LEU A 139 7.33 -20.28 13.14
N CYS A 140 7.41 -19.18 13.91
CA CYS A 140 6.82 -19.10 15.25
C CYS A 140 5.52 -18.30 15.30
N GLY A 141 5.17 -17.57 14.25
CA GLY A 141 3.97 -16.75 14.18
C GLY A 141 4.03 -15.42 14.92
N GLU A 142 5.12 -15.15 15.66
CA GLU A 142 5.31 -13.91 16.43
C GLU A 142 5.64 -12.73 15.51
N GLU A 143 5.20 -11.54 15.93
CA GLU A 143 5.46 -10.27 15.25
C GLU A 143 6.64 -9.56 15.90
N MET A 144 7.66 -9.24 15.11
CA MET A 144 8.83 -8.48 15.55
C MET A 144 8.92 -7.14 14.83
N THR A 145 9.58 -6.18 15.45
CA THR A 145 9.91 -4.88 14.87
C THR A 145 11.43 -4.77 14.76
N GLN A 146 11.89 -4.32 13.61
CA GLN A 146 13.32 -4.09 13.34
C GLN A 146 13.54 -2.83 12.52
N TYR A 147 14.77 -2.35 12.43
CA TYR A 147 15.11 -1.23 11.56
C TYR A 147 14.93 -1.59 10.10
N LEU A 148 14.40 -0.64 9.33
CA LEU A 148 14.40 -0.74 7.88
C LEU A 148 15.84 -0.82 7.37
N PRO A 149 16.14 -1.72 6.43
CA PRO A 149 17.45 -1.72 5.77
C PRO A 149 17.68 -0.39 5.05
N PRO A 150 18.94 0.10 5.00
CA PRO A 150 19.30 1.27 4.22
C PRO A 150 18.83 1.15 2.76
N PRO A 151 18.36 2.25 2.12
CA PRO A 151 17.87 2.22 0.73
C PRO A 151 18.84 1.56 -0.24
N GLU A 152 20.15 1.80 -0.08
CA GLU A 152 21.19 1.24 -0.96
C GLU A 152 21.29 -0.29 -0.86
N LEU A 153 21.02 -0.86 0.31
CA LEU A 153 20.95 -2.32 0.48
C LEU A 153 19.72 -2.91 -0.19
N VAL A 154 18.58 -2.24 -0.06
CA VAL A 154 17.33 -2.64 -0.69
C VAL A 154 17.47 -2.60 -2.21
N GLU A 155 17.96 -1.50 -2.78
CA GLU A 155 18.21 -1.35 -4.22
C GLU A 155 19.16 -2.43 -4.74
N ARG A 156 20.25 -2.67 -4.02
CA ARG A 156 21.22 -3.71 -4.40
C ARG A 156 20.58 -5.10 -4.40
N ALA A 157 19.79 -5.42 -3.39
CA ALA A 157 19.09 -6.71 -3.29
C ALA A 157 18.09 -6.87 -4.45
N VAL A 158 17.33 -5.83 -4.79
CA VAL A 158 16.42 -5.81 -5.95
C VAL A 158 17.17 -6.03 -7.26
N LEU A 159 18.29 -5.32 -7.48
CA LEU A 159 19.08 -5.42 -8.72
C LEU A 159 19.77 -6.78 -8.86
N SER A 160 20.21 -7.38 -7.76
CA SER A 160 20.87 -8.70 -7.77
C SER A 160 19.89 -9.88 -7.69
N GLY A 161 18.59 -9.63 -7.49
CA GLY A 161 17.59 -10.67 -7.30
C GLY A 161 17.82 -11.50 -6.03
N THR A 162 18.41 -10.88 -4.98
CA THR A 162 18.66 -11.53 -3.69
C THR A 162 17.67 -11.01 -2.64
N GLY A 163 17.35 -11.86 -1.66
CA GLY A 163 16.57 -11.42 -0.51
C GLY A 163 17.39 -10.61 0.51
N LEU A 164 16.69 -10.08 1.50
CA LEU A 164 17.28 -9.40 2.66
C LEU A 164 17.28 -10.35 3.86
N ASP A 165 18.45 -10.72 4.33
CA ASP A 165 18.56 -11.64 5.45
C ASP A 165 18.30 -10.93 6.79
N THR A 166 17.56 -11.61 7.66
CA THR A 166 17.30 -11.19 9.04
C THR A 166 17.14 -12.40 9.95
N ILE A 167 17.04 -12.15 11.26
CA ILE A 167 16.87 -13.20 12.28
C ILE A 167 15.62 -12.87 13.09
N CYS A 168 14.79 -13.87 13.31
CA CYS A 168 13.65 -13.72 14.22
C CYS A 168 14.11 -13.53 15.65
N THR A 169 13.69 -12.46 16.32
CA THR A 169 14.08 -12.14 17.71
C THR A 169 13.45 -13.07 18.74
N TYR A 170 12.44 -13.87 18.37
CA TYR A 170 11.73 -14.78 19.29
C TYR A 170 12.20 -16.23 19.17
N CYS A 171 12.41 -16.73 17.97
CA CYS A 171 12.82 -18.12 17.76
C CYS A 171 14.22 -18.29 17.17
N GLU A 172 14.95 -17.18 16.98
CA GLU A 172 16.32 -17.12 16.45
C GLU A 172 16.52 -17.76 15.07
N SER A 173 15.44 -18.01 14.35
CA SER A 173 15.50 -18.57 13.00
C SER A 173 15.92 -17.51 11.99
N ALA A 174 16.78 -17.90 11.04
CA ALA A 174 17.12 -17.07 9.91
C ALA A 174 15.90 -16.93 8.99
N LEU A 175 15.66 -15.72 8.52
CA LEU A 175 14.57 -15.34 7.61
C LEU A 175 15.16 -14.56 6.45
N THR A 176 14.61 -14.77 5.27
CA THR A 176 14.87 -13.97 4.08
C THR A 176 13.62 -13.17 3.74
N LEU A 177 13.77 -11.87 3.52
CA LEU A 177 12.68 -10.98 3.15
C LEU A 177 12.79 -10.59 1.68
N ASP A 178 11.68 -10.54 0.99
CA ASP A 178 11.58 -9.91 -0.32
C ASP A 178 11.97 -8.43 -0.20
N PRO A 179 12.98 -7.96 -0.93
CA PRO A 179 13.48 -6.59 -0.79
C PRO A 179 12.49 -5.52 -1.24
N ARG A 180 11.47 -5.88 -2.01
CA ARG A 180 10.44 -4.96 -2.50
C ARG A 180 9.33 -4.76 -1.48
N THR A 181 8.83 -5.86 -0.92
CA THR A 181 7.63 -5.87 -0.06
C THR A 181 7.93 -6.13 1.41
N PHE A 182 9.17 -6.48 1.75
CA PHE A 182 9.61 -6.94 3.08
C PHE A 182 8.82 -8.13 3.62
N LYS A 183 8.16 -8.87 2.72
CA LYS A 183 7.45 -10.09 3.07
C LYS A 183 8.47 -11.20 3.30
N PRO A 184 8.36 -11.98 4.40
CA PRO A 184 9.17 -13.17 4.56
C PRO A 184 8.95 -14.15 3.41
N GLU A 185 10.02 -14.62 2.81
CA GLU A 185 9.99 -15.70 1.84
C GLU A 185 9.74 -17.03 2.57
N PRO A 186 9.06 -17.99 1.94
CA PRO A 186 8.73 -19.26 2.54
C PRO A 186 9.96 -20.16 2.79
#